data_c9e413e0b5352ee68a43f289029aaf61
#
_entry.id   c9e413e0b5352ee68a43f289029aaf61
#
_cell.length_a   1.000
_cell.length_b   1.000
_cell.length_c   1.000
_cell.angle_alpha   90.00
_cell.angle_beta   90.00
_cell.angle_gamma   90.00
#
_symmetry.space_group_name_H-M   'P 1'
#
loop_
_entity.id
_entity.type
_entity.pdbx_description
1 polymer ?
#
loop_
_entity_poly.entity_id
_entity_poly.type
_entity_poly.pdbx_seq_one_letter_code
_entity_poly.pdbx_strand_id
1 'polypeptide(L)'
;NAVSDIKRVKKKEKDCKKAVLWYNVTNYCYVMDYKSSGVDIEAGNSFVNQIQNIVKSTHRPEVMGGFGGFNGVTRIPNGYKNPLLISGSDGVGTKLKLAHLWDLHENVGIDLVAMCVNDVITSGAEPLYFLDYIATGKLEPDKLVEVVSGIAKGCKMAGCSLLGGETAEMPMMYDDNEYDLAGFCTGVVEEEKYLNGRTIENGDLIIGIESSGLHSNGFSLINEMLLKHKIFFKDVSDI
;
A
#
# COMPACT_ATOMS: atom_id res chain seq x y z
N ASN A 1 25.86 34.90 -27.53
CA ASN A 1 27.10 35.11 -26.79
C ASN A 1 26.93 34.44 -25.42
N ALA A 2 27.68 33.38 -25.12
CA ALA A 2 27.49 32.48 -23.96
C ALA A 2 27.29 33.19 -22.61
N VAL A 3 27.86 34.37 -22.42
CA VAL A 3 27.75 35.16 -21.17
C VAL A 3 26.38 35.85 -21.05
N SER A 4 25.75 36.25 -22.19
CA SER A 4 24.38 36.80 -22.17
C SER A 4 23.35 35.75 -21.92
N ASP A 5 23.60 34.53 -22.37
CA ASP A 5 22.69 33.39 -22.20
C ASP A 5 22.70 32.88 -20.75
N ILE A 6 23.88 32.86 -20.11
CA ILE A 6 24.01 32.52 -18.65
C ILE A 6 23.29 33.56 -17.77
N LYS A 7 23.34 34.86 -18.11
CA LYS A 7 22.62 35.90 -17.37
C LYS A 7 21.09 35.81 -17.54
N ARG A 8 20.62 35.37 -18.71
CA ARG A 8 19.20 35.15 -18.98
C ARG A 8 18.64 33.92 -18.27
N VAL A 9 19.46 32.87 -18.16
CA VAL A 9 19.13 31.67 -17.35
C VAL A 9 19.05 32.03 -15.88
N LYS A 10 20.05 32.72 -15.30
CA LYS A 10 20.04 33.12 -13.89
C LYS A 10 18.90 34.06 -13.49
N LYS A 11 18.35 34.84 -14.43
CA LYS A 11 17.19 35.71 -14.15
C LYS A 11 15.88 34.92 -14.13
N LYS A 12 15.77 33.82 -14.91
CA LYS A 12 14.61 32.91 -14.87
C LYS A 12 14.62 31.97 -13.64
N GLU A 13 15.82 31.60 -13.14
CA GLU A 13 15.95 30.78 -11.92
C GLU A 13 15.40 31.48 -10.65
N LYS A 14 15.44 32.80 -10.60
CA LYS A 14 14.93 33.55 -9.42
C LYS A 14 13.41 33.52 -9.29
N ASP A 15 12.68 33.25 -10.37
CA ASP A 15 11.23 33.22 -10.41
C ASP A 15 10.64 31.80 -10.30
N CYS A 16 11.49 30.76 -10.28
CA CYS A 16 11.05 29.37 -10.28
C CYS A 16 11.41 28.69 -8.95
N LYS A 17 10.44 28.56 -8.04
CA LYS A 17 10.58 27.84 -6.74
C LYS A 17 10.51 26.29 -6.86
N LYS A 18 10.62 25.73 -8.08
CA LYS A 18 10.54 24.28 -8.34
C LYS A 18 11.88 23.77 -8.85
N ALA A 19 12.25 22.54 -8.50
CA ALA A 19 13.41 21.86 -9.05
C ALA A 19 13.24 21.71 -10.57
N VAL A 20 14.10 22.35 -11.33
CA VAL A 20 14.05 22.40 -12.81
C VAL A 20 15.35 21.84 -13.35
N LEU A 21 15.26 20.81 -14.17
CA LEU A 21 16.39 20.30 -14.97
C LEU A 21 16.41 21.03 -16.33
N TRP A 22 17.54 21.67 -16.66
CA TRP A 22 17.71 22.35 -17.94
C TRP A 22 18.47 21.43 -18.91
N TYR A 23 17.85 21.12 -20.02
CA TYR A 23 18.49 20.39 -21.11
C TYR A 23 18.50 21.23 -22.39
N ASN A 24 19.66 21.38 -23.02
CA ASN A 24 19.82 22.19 -24.23
C ASN A 24 20.11 21.26 -25.42
N VAL A 25 19.11 20.99 -26.23
CA VAL A 25 19.28 20.33 -27.53
C VAL A 25 18.75 21.27 -28.59
N THR A 26 19.67 21.82 -29.41
CA THR A 26 19.38 22.63 -30.60
C THR A 26 18.31 23.71 -30.44
N ASN A 27 18.71 24.87 -29.92
CA ASN A 27 17.98 26.17 -29.92
C ASN A 27 16.61 26.24 -29.23
N TYR A 28 16.13 25.17 -28.57
CA TYR A 28 14.92 25.18 -27.74
C TYR A 28 15.26 24.90 -26.27
N CYS A 29 14.93 25.85 -25.39
CA CYS A 29 15.01 25.66 -23.94
C CYS A 29 13.71 24.98 -23.47
N TYR A 30 13.72 23.68 -23.23
CA TYR A 30 12.61 22.99 -22.58
C TYR A 30 12.77 23.13 -21.07
N VAL A 31 11.76 23.67 -20.41
CA VAL A 31 11.64 23.62 -18.96
C VAL A 31 10.92 22.32 -18.66
N MET A 32 11.64 21.33 -18.14
CA MET A 32 11.06 20.11 -17.63
C MET A 32 10.79 20.30 -16.14
N ASP A 33 9.59 20.01 -15.71
CA ASP A 33 9.20 19.97 -14.30
C ASP A 33 8.65 18.57 -13.94
N TYR A 34 8.40 18.33 -12.67
CA TYR A 34 7.89 17.04 -12.21
C TYR A 34 6.55 16.68 -12.86
N LYS A 35 5.66 17.66 -13.05
CA LYS A 35 4.35 17.43 -13.65
C LYS A 35 4.44 17.02 -15.12
N SER A 36 5.32 17.66 -15.88
CA SER A 36 5.58 17.29 -17.28
C SER A 36 6.31 15.95 -17.42
N SER A 37 6.91 15.47 -16.33
CA SER A 37 7.55 14.14 -16.24
C SER A 37 6.60 13.06 -15.68
N GLY A 38 5.33 13.38 -15.48
CA GLY A 38 4.31 12.43 -15.02
C GLY A 38 4.17 12.31 -13.51
N VAL A 39 4.73 13.24 -12.70
CA VAL A 39 4.61 13.23 -11.22
C VAL A 39 3.85 14.48 -10.76
N ASP A 40 2.65 14.29 -10.20
CA ASP A 40 1.80 15.40 -9.73
C ASP A 40 1.85 15.57 -8.20
N ILE A 41 2.73 16.47 -7.73
CA ILE A 41 2.92 16.78 -6.32
C ILE A 41 1.63 17.32 -5.66
N GLU A 42 0.79 18.06 -6.41
CA GLU A 42 -0.46 18.62 -5.87
C GLU A 42 -1.49 17.52 -5.64
N ALA A 43 -1.59 16.57 -6.57
CA ALA A 43 -2.41 15.38 -6.42
C ALA A 43 -1.96 14.53 -5.22
N GLY A 44 -0.63 14.33 -5.05
CA GLY A 44 -0.07 13.64 -3.89
C GLY A 44 -0.43 14.31 -2.56
N ASN A 45 -0.29 15.63 -2.45
CA ASN A 45 -0.67 16.37 -1.25
C ASN A 45 -2.18 16.30 -0.97
N SER A 46 -3.02 16.36 -2.01
CA SER A 46 -4.47 16.20 -1.89
C SER A 46 -4.83 14.82 -1.34
N PHE A 47 -4.24 13.77 -1.91
CA PHE A 47 -4.43 12.40 -1.48
C PHE A 47 -4.07 12.20 0.00
N VAL A 48 -2.88 12.65 0.43
CA VAL A 48 -2.43 12.57 1.83
C VAL A 48 -3.43 13.25 2.78
N ASN A 49 -3.97 14.40 2.40
CA ASN A 49 -4.98 15.10 3.21
C ASN A 49 -6.29 14.30 3.33
N GLN A 50 -6.72 13.64 2.25
CA GLN A 50 -7.96 12.86 2.25
C GLN A 50 -7.86 11.61 3.13
N ILE A 51 -6.72 10.92 3.13
CA ILE A 51 -6.54 9.68 3.90
C ILE A 51 -6.25 9.91 5.39
N GLN A 52 -5.88 11.13 5.82
CA GLN A 52 -5.45 11.41 7.18
C GLN A 52 -6.41 10.90 8.26
N ASN A 53 -7.69 11.18 8.13
CA ASN A 53 -8.69 10.76 9.10
C ASN A 53 -8.96 9.25 9.04
N ILE A 54 -8.87 8.66 7.85
CA ILE A 54 -9.02 7.22 7.61
C ILE A 54 -7.92 6.49 8.38
N VAL A 55 -6.67 6.86 8.17
CA VAL A 55 -5.50 6.27 8.84
C VAL A 55 -5.59 6.45 10.36
N LYS A 56 -5.83 7.66 10.85
CA LYS A 56 -5.97 7.93 12.30
C LYS A 56 -7.07 7.11 12.97
N SER A 57 -8.13 6.76 12.25
CA SER A 57 -9.23 5.96 12.80
C SER A 57 -8.86 4.53 13.16
N THR A 58 -7.68 4.05 12.72
CA THR A 58 -7.13 2.72 13.01
C THR A 58 -6.19 2.73 14.21
N HIS A 59 -5.76 3.91 14.69
CA HIS A 59 -4.69 4.02 15.67
C HIS A 59 -5.07 3.41 17.01
N ARG A 60 -4.23 2.51 17.48
CA ARG A 60 -4.25 1.94 18.83
C ARG A 60 -3.67 2.95 19.83
N PRO A 61 -3.90 2.78 21.14
CA PRO A 61 -3.32 3.66 22.18
C PRO A 61 -1.79 3.70 22.19
N GLU A 62 -1.15 2.67 21.67
CA GLU A 62 0.31 2.55 21.60
C GLU A 62 0.95 3.45 20.54
N VAL A 63 0.18 3.94 19.57
CA VAL A 63 0.71 4.80 18.50
C VAL A 63 1.17 6.14 19.08
N MET A 64 2.40 6.49 18.79
CA MET A 64 3.06 7.73 19.22
C MET A 64 3.29 8.64 18.03
N GLY A 65 2.97 9.89 18.16
CA GLY A 65 3.23 10.89 17.11
C GLY A 65 2.03 11.15 16.21
N GLY A 66 2.24 11.99 15.20
CA GLY A 66 1.22 12.47 14.27
C GLY A 66 1.31 11.84 12.90
N PHE A 67 0.26 11.98 12.12
CA PHE A 67 0.23 11.63 10.70
C PHE A 67 1.09 12.59 9.87
N GLY A 68 1.78 12.07 8.83
CA GLY A 68 2.57 12.87 7.87
C GLY A 68 4.04 13.04 8.22
N GLY A 69 4.57 12.29 9.21
CA GLY A 69 6.01 12.16 9.45
C GLY A 69 6.66 11.15 8.51
N PHE A 70 8.01 11.14 8.45
CA PHE A 70 8.78 10.17 7.64
C PHE A 70 8.78 8.75 8.23
N ASN A 71 8.29 8.56 9.44
CA ASN A 71 8.22 7.28 10.12
C ASN A 71 6.98 7.17 10.98
N GLY A 72 6.57 5.93 11.26
CA GLY A 72 5.57 5.61 12.27
C GLY A 72 6.25 5.18 13.57
N VAL A 73 5.70 5.63 14.71
CA VAL A 73 6.22 5.30 16.03
C VAL A 73 5.12 4.66 16.86
N THR A 74 5.39 3.48 17.41
CA THR A 74 4.49 2.79 18.31
C THR A 74 5.26 2.21 19.50
N ARG A 75 4.59 2.06 20.63
CA ARG A 75 5.11 1.33 21.77
C ARG A 75 4.76 -0.14 21.67
N ILE A 76 5.56 -0.98 22.27
CA ILE A 76 5.14 -2.35 22.58
C ILE A 76 4.07 -2.24 23.68
N PRO A 77 2.91 -2.92 23.58
CA PRO A 77 1.90 -2.92 24.62
C PRO A 77 2.44 -3.38 25.96
N ASN A 78 1.84 -2.89 27.05
CA ASN A 78 2.19 -3.34 28.38
C ASN A 78 1.77 -4.80 28.59
N GLY A 79 2.48 -5.51 29.49
CA GLY A 79 2.11 -6.87 29.89
C GLY A 79 3.01 -7.98 29.32
N TYR A 80 3.87 -7.65 28.37
CA TYR A 80 4.91 -8.55 27.86
C TYR A 80 6.16 -8.47 28.76
N LYS A 81 6.75 -9.62 29.08
CA LYS A 81 8.02 -9.72 29.82
C LYS A 81 9.19 -9.85 28.88
N ASN A 82 9.09 -10.78 27.93
CA ASN A 82 10.07 -11.04 26.88
C ASN A 82 9.38 -11.01 25.51
N PRO A 83 9.01 -9.82 25.00
CA PRO A 83 8.30 -9.69 23.74
C PRO A 83 9.18 -10.05 22.53
N LEU A 84 8.67 -10.89 21.65
CA LEU A 84 9.18 -11.10 20.30
C LEU A 84 8.35 -10.30 19.33
N LEU A 85 9.01 -9.66 18.35
CA LEU A 85 8.34 -9.03 17.21
C LEU A 85 8.33 -9.99 16.03
N ILE A 86 7.16 -10.20 15.46
CA ILE A 86 6.92 -11.05 14.30
C ILE A 86 6.51 -10.15 13.15
N SER A 87 7.17 -10.28 12.00
CA SER A 87 6.83 -9.50 10.81
C SER A 87 6.60 -10.38 9.61
N GLY A 88 5.58 -10.05 8.82
CA GLY A 88 5.27 -10.65 7.55
C GLY A 88 5.04 -9.57 6.48
N SER A 89 5.30 -9.89 5.22
CA SER A 89 5.03 -9.00 4.09
C SER A 89 4.46 -9.80 2.93
N ASP A 90 3.48 -9.22 2.25
CA ASP A 90 2.85 -9.82 1.08
C ASP A 90 2.29 -8.73 0.17
N GLY A 91 1.84 -9.13 -1.04
CA GLY A 91 1.17 -8.27 -2.00
C GLY A 91 -0.12 -8.92 -2.52
N VAL A 92 -1.04 -8.11 -3.06
CA VAL A 92 -2.31 -8.63 -3.60
C VAL A 92 -2.10 -9.42 -4.90
N GLY A 93 -1.13 -9.01 -5.71
CA GLY A 93 -0.79 -9.71 -6.95
C GLY A 93 -1.84 -9.58 -8.05
N THR A 94 -2.03 -10.66 -8.82
CA THR A 94 -2.82 -10.63 -10.07
C THR A 94 -4.33 -10.44 -9.89
N LYS A 95 -4.84 -10.50 -8.67
CA LYS A 95 -6.23 -10.08 -8.35
C LYS A 95 -6.47 -8.60 -8.68
N LEU A 96 -5.42 -7.77 -8.60
CA LEU A 96 -5.49 -6.34 -8.95
C LEU A 96 -5.99 -6.11 -10.38
N LYS A 97 -5.71 -7.03 -11.32
CA LYS A 97 -6.23 -6.92 -12.69
C LYS A 97 -7.77 -6.94 -12.75
N LEU A 98 -8.42 -7.70 -11.85
CA LEU A 98 -9.88 -7.69 -11.74
C LEU A 98 -10.39 -6.43 -11.04
N ALA A 99 -9.68 -5.94 -10.03
CA ALA A 99 -10.01 -4.67 -9.39
C ALA A 99 -10.01 -3.51 -10.40
N HIS A 100 -9.00 -3.46 -11.27
CA HIS A 100 -8.93 -2.47 -12.35
C HIS A 100 -10.05 -2.66 -13.39
N LEU A 101 -10.32 -3.92 -13.78
CA LEU A 101 -11.34 -4.22 -14.80
C LEU A 101 -12.74 -3.82 -14.37
N TRP A 102 -13.06 -3.97 -13.08
CA TRP A 102 -14.39 -3.71 -12.52
C TRP A 102 -14.49 -2.41 -11.72
N ASP A 103 -13.40 -1.65 -11.63
CA ASP A 103 -13.32 -0.40 -10.86
C ASP A 103 -13.73 -0.60 -9.39
N LEU A 104 -13.19 -1.66 -8.75
CA LEU A 104 -13.49 -2.07 -7.37
C LEU A 104 -12.21 -2.12 -6.55
N HIS A 105 -11.95 -1.08 -5.77
CA HIS A 105 -10.64 -0.87 -5.16
C HIS A 105 -10.60 -1.06 -3.62
N GLU A 106 -11.73 -0.93 -2.91
CA GLU A 106 -11.76 -1.07 -1.45
C GLU A 106 -11.41 -2.50 -0.99
N ASN A 107 -11.96 -3.51 -1.65
CA ASN A 107 -11.79 -4.90 -1.21
C ASN A 107 -10.34 -5.39 -1.28
N VAL A 108 -9.56 -4.94 -2.27
CA VAL A 108 -8.15 -5.34 -2.39
C VAL A 108 -7.28 -4.77 -1.28
N GLY A 109 -7.69 -3.65 -0.66
CA GLY A 109 -7.06 -3.13 0.55
C GLY A 109 -7.27 -4.05 1.76
N ILE A 110 -8.46 -4.64 1.91
CA ILE A 110 -8.75 -5.65 2.94
C ILE A 110 -7.92 -6.92 2.69
N ASP A 111 -7.86 -7.39 1.44
CA ASP A 111 -7.05 -8.55 1.05
C ASP A 111 -5.59 -8.35 1.43
N LEU A 112 -5.02 -7.18 1.14
CA LEU A 112 -3.62 -6.86 1.45
C LEU A 112 -3.32 -7.03 2.95
N VAL A 113 -4.18 -6.48 3.79
CA VAL A 113 -4.02 -6.60 5.25
C VAL A 113 -4.18 -8.05 5.70
N ALA A 114 -5.18 -8.76 5.19
CA ALA A 114 -5.46 -10.14 5.55
C ALA A 114 -4.27 -11.06 5.24
N MET A 115 -3.64 -10.91 4.06
CA MET A 115 -2.49 -11.72 3.67
C MET A 115 -1.33 -11.57 4.65
N CYS A 116 -0.94 -10.34 4.96
CA CYS A 116 0.17 -10.07 5.88
C CYS A 116 -0.16 -10.44 7.33
N VAL A 117 -1.38 -10.15 7.80
CA VAL A 117 -1.81 -10.44 9.17
C VAL A 117 -1.91 -11.93 9.40
N ASN A 118 -2.45 -12.69 8.43
CA ASN A 118 -2.57 -14.14 8.55
C ASN A 118 -1.20 -14.81 8.75
N ASP A 119 -0.15 -14.33 8.08
CA ASP A 119 1.20 -14.82 8.32
C ASP A 119 1.68 -14.55 9.75
N VAL A 120 1.44 -13.36 10.26
CA VAL A 120 1.85 -12.94 11.60
C VAL A 120 1.14 -13.74 12.68
N ILE A 121 -0.18 -13.97 12.57
CA ILE A 121 -0.95 -14.69 13.59
C ILE A 121 -0.66 -16.19 13.66
N THR A 122 -0.08 -16.79 12.61
CA THR A 122 0.33 -18.21 12.63
C THR A 122 1.35 -18.51 13.72
N SER A 123 2.10 -17.51 14.15
CA SER A 123 3.07 -17.61 15.25
C SER A 123 2.50 -17.29 16.64
N GLY A 124 1.18 -17.07 16.74
CA GLY A 124 0.51 -16.67 17.99
C GLY A 124 0.69 -15.20 18.34
N ALA A 125 1.20 -14.38 17.41
CA ALA A 125 1.42 -12.97 17.64
C ALA A 125 0.13 -12.15 17.51
N GLU A 126 -0.01 -11.14 18.37
CA GLU A 126 -1.02 -10.09 18.26
C GLU A 126 -0.54 -9.05 17.23
N PRO A 127 -1.30 -8.77 16.14
CA PRO A 127 -0.94 -7.71 15.19
C PRO A 127 -0.90 -6.34 15.87
N LEU A 128 0.16 -5.58 15.67
CA LEU A 128 0.33 -4.25 16.26
C LEU A 128 0.11 -3.13 15.25
N TYR A 129 0.85 -3.21 14.14
CA TYR A 129 0.77 -2.18 13.12
C TYR A 129 1.01 -2.76 11.72
N PHE A 130 0.53 -2.00 10.77
CA PHE A 130 0.62 -2.26 9.35
C PHE A 130 1.25 -1.06 8.63
N LEU A 131 2.05 -1.33 7.62
CA LEU A 131 2.58 -0.36 6.67
C LEU A 131 2.18 -0.81 5.27
N ASP A 132 1.76 0.12 4.42
CA ASP A 132 1.46 -0.14 3.03
C ASP A 132 2.49 0.49 2.10
N TYR A 133 2.62 -0.09 0.91
CA TYR A 133 3.33 0.48 -0.21
C TYR A 133 2.44 0.42 -1.44
N ILE A 134 2.14 1.58 -2.00
CA ILE A 134 1.33 1.75 -3.20
C ILE A 134 2.23 2.29 -4.30
N ALA A 135 2.41 1.53 -5.38
CA ALA A 135 3.12 1.96 -6.57
C ALA A 135 2.13 2.12 -7.72
N THR A 136 2.13 3.26 -8.40
CA THR A 136 1.18 3.54 -9.49
C THR A 136 1.85 4.25 -10.66
N GLY A 137 1.35 4.04 -11.88
CA GLY A 137 1.81 4.77 -13.04
C GLY A 137 1.41 6.24 -12.99
N LYS A 138 0.17 6.49 -12.53
CA LYS A 138 -0.37 7.84 -12.33
C LYS A 138 -1.20 7.86 -11.05
N LEU A 139 -1.01 8.90 -10.25
CA LEU A 139 -1.72 9.06 -9.00
C LEU A 139 -3.15 9.55 -9.26
N GLU A 140 -4.14 8.68 -9.00
CA GLU A 140 -5.56 8.98 -9.04
C GLU A 140 -6.11 9.01 -7.60
N PRO A 141 -6.23 10.21 -6.97
CA PRO A 141 -6.53 10.32 -5.55
C PRO A 141 -7.78 9.57 -5.11
N ASP A 142 -8.89 9.68 -5.84
CA ASP A 142 -10.17 9.09 -5.46
C ASP A 142 -10.07 7.55 -5.41
N LYS A 143 -9.46 6.94 -6.42
CA LYS A 143 -9.21 5.49 -6.50
C LYS A 143 -8.33 5.00 -5.35
N LEU A 144 -7.21 5.69 -5.10
CA LEU A 144 -6.27 5.30 -4.04
C LEU A 144 -6.85 5.54 -2.63
N VAL A 145 -7.77 6.49 -2.46
CA VAL A 145 -8.53 6.66 -1.21
C VAL A 145 -9.40 5.44 -0.92
N GLU A 146 -10.02 4.82 -1.93
CA GLU A 146 -10.76 3.56 -1.75
C GLU A 146 -9.83 2.43 -1.30
N VAL A 147 -8.65 2.29 -1.92
CA VAL A 147 -7.64 1.29 -1.52
C VAL A 147 -7.26 1.48 -0.05
N VAL A 148 -6.89 2.72 0.35
CA VAL A 148 -6.50 3.01 1.74
C VAL A 148 -7.67 2.83 2.71
N SER A 149 -8.90 3.11 2.29
CA SER A 149 -10.11 2.83 3.08
C SER A 149 -10.26 1.33 3.35
N GLY A 150 -10.01 0.50 2.34
CA GLY A 150 -9.97 -0.95 2.47
C GLY A 150 -8.86 -1.44 3.41
N ILE A 151 -7.65 -0.89 3.28
CA ILE A 151 -6.54 -1.18 4.19
C ILE A 151 -6.91 -0.82 5.62
N ALA A 152 -7.47 0.37 5.84
CA ALA A 152 -7.88 0.81 7.17
C ALA A 152 -8.99 -0.09 7.76
N LYS A 153 -9.93 -0.55 6.93
CA LYS A 153 -10.97 -1.51 7.33
C LYS A 153 -10.37 -2.84 7.73
N GLY A 154 -9.44 -3.38 6.93
CA GLY A 154 -8.69 -4.59 7.26
C GLY A 154 -7.90 -4.45 8.56
N CYS A 155 -7.20 -3.34 8.76
CA CYS A 155 -6.48 -3.05 10.00
C CYS A 155 -7.39 -3.03 11.23
N LYS A 156 -8.58 -2.41 11.12
CA LYS A 156 -9.58 -2.43 12.21
C LYS A 156 -10.08 -3.84 12.51
N MET A 157 -10.34 -4.64 11.48
CA MET A 157 -10.75 -6.03 11.64
C MET A 157 -9.67 -6.87 12.32
N ALA A 158 -8.41 -6.62 12.01
CA ALA A 158 -7.25 -7.30 12.59
C ALA A 158 -6.82 -6.73 13.96
N GLY A 159 -7.37 -5.58 14.38
CA GLY A 159 -6.99 -4.92 15.63
C GLY A 159 -5.61 -4.27 15.60
N CYS A 160 -5.06 -3.96 14.42
CA CYS A 160 -3.78 -3.28 14.27
C CYS A 160 -3.94 -1.85 13.73
N SER A 161 -2.89 -1.04 13.87
CA SER A 161 -2.88 0.34 13.38
C SER A 161 -2.28 0.42 11.98
N LEU A 162 -2.94 1.08 11.04
CA LEU A 162 -2.27 1.58 9.85
C LEU A 162 -1.34 2.73 10.29
N LEU A 163 -0.07 2.41 10.45
CA LEU A 163 0.90 3.30 11.09
C LEU A 163 1.52 4.31 10.12
N GLY A 164 1.57 3.96 8.86
CA GLY A 164 2.11 4.75 7.77
C GLY A 164 2.24 3.91 6.51
N GLY A 165 2.88 4.47 5.50
CA GLY A 165 3.11 3.81 4.24
C GLY A 165 3.84 4.73 3.26
N GLU A 166 3.89 4.31 2.00
CA GLU A 166 4.47 5.04 0.90
C GLU A 166 3.56 4.96 -0.32
N THR A 167 3.41 6.07 -1.02
CA THR A 167 2.72 6.11 -2.31
C THR A 167 3.67 6.69 -3.34
N ALA A 168 4.10 5.85 -4.28
CA ALA A 168 5.07 6.18 -5.31
C ALA A 168 4.41 6.30 -6.67
N GLU A 169 4.46 7.48 -7.28
CA GLU A 169 4.08 7.70 -8.67
C GLU A 169 5.28 7.40 -9.56
N MET A 170 5.16 6.35 -10.37
CA MET A 170 6.25 5.80 -11.19
C MET A 170 5.82 5.64 -12.64
N PRO A 171 5.73 6.76 -13.41
CA PRO A 171 5.41 6.70 -14.82
C PRO A 171 6.44 5.85 -15.58
N MET A 172 6.03 5.14 -16.59
CA MET A 172 6.79 4.16 -17.40
C MET A 172 7.12 2.84 -16.71
N MET A 173 7.00 2.70 -15.40
CA MET A 173 7.08 1.40 -14.71
C MET A 173 5.72 0.71 -14.64
N TYR A 174 4.67 1.49 -14.46
CA TYR A 174 3.27 1.05 -14.46
C TYR A 174 2.50 1.84 -15.52
N ASP A 175 1.47 1.25 -16.07
CA ASP A 175 0.53 1.96 -16.93
C ASP A 175 -0.29 2.98 -16.11
N ASP A 176 -0.77 4.04 -16.74
CA ASP A 176 -1.44 5.17 -16.06
C ASP A 176 -2.59 4.75 -15.14
N ASN A 177 -3.29 3.66 -15.46
CA ASN A 177 -4.44 3.17 -14.71
C ASN A 177 -4.10 2.00 -13.78
N GLU A 178 -2.83 1.62 -13.67
CA GLU A 178 -2.40 0.49 -12.88
C GLU A 178 -1.71 0.92 -11.59
N TYR A 179 -1.89 0.11 -10.56
CA TYR A 179 -1.12 0.19 -9.32
C TYR A 179 -0.76 -1.21 -8.82
N ASP A 180 0.27 -1.28 -8.01
CA ASP A 180 0.65 -2.46 -7.25
C ASP A 180 0.63 -2.17 -5.75
N LEU A 181 0.37 -3.20 -4.94
CA LEU A 181 0.21 -3.10 -3.50
C LEU A 181 1.14 -4.09 -2.81
N ALA A 182 1.90 -3.60 -1.85
CA ALA A 182 2.61 -4.43 -0.89
C ALA A 182 2.26 -3.98 0.54
N GLY A 183 2.20 -4.94 1.46
CA GLY A 183 1.90 -4.70 2.86
C GLY A 183 2.95 -5.32 3.77
N PHE A 184 3.10 -4.72 4.94
CA PHE A 184 4.03 -5.15 5.98
C PHE A 184 3.32 -5.09 7.32
N CYS A 185 3.08 -6.26 7.93
CA CYS A 185 2.49 -6.37 9.25
C CYS A 185 3.55 -6.70 10.28
N THR A 186 3.49 -6.06 11.43
CA THR A 186 4.29 -6.45 12.60
C THR A 186 3.37 -6.68 13.79
N GLY A 187 3.55 -7.82 14.43
CA GLY A 187 2.88 -8.22 15.66
C GLY A 187 3.84 -8.50 16.78
N VAL A 188 3.32 -8.75 17.96
CA VAL A 188 4.06 -9.08 19.16
C VAL A 188 3.54 -10.37 19.80
N VAL A 189 4.43 -11.17 20.34
CA VAL A 189 4.11 -12.36 21.10
C VAL A 189 5.07 -12.50 22.28
N GLU A 190 4.60 -13.00 23.42
CA GLU A 190 5.49 -13.40 24.51
C GLU A 190 6.33 -14.60 24.08
N GLU A 191 7.65 -14.60 24.33
CA GLU A 191 8.56 -15.65 23.88
C GLU A 191 8.09 -17.06 24.25
N GLU A 192 7.55 -17.24 25.45
CA GLU A 192 7.04 -18.52 25.94
C GLU A 192 5.76 -18.98 25.18
N LYS A 193 5.07 -18.07 24.48
CA LYS A 193 3.83 -18.34 23.73
C LYS A 193 4.05 -18.42 22.23
N TYR A 194 5.29 -18.23 21.78
CA TYR A 194 5.63 -18.25 20.36
C TYR A 194 5.37 -19.64 19.76
N LEU A 195 4.45 -19.70 18.80
CA LEU A 195 4.12 -20.92 18.05
C LEU A 195 5.13 -21.15 16.92
N ASN A 196 5.94 -22.18 17.04
CA ASN A 196 6.99 -22.53 16.08
C ASN A 196 6.84 -23.94 15.50
N GLY A 197 5.73 -24.61 15.76
CA GLY A 197 5.43 -25.96 15.31
C GLY A 197 6.16 -27.10 16.02
N ARG A 198 7.07 -26.81 16.98
CA ARG A 198 7.87 -27.87 17.66
C ARG A 198 7.08 -28.74 18.63
N THR A 199 5.92 -28.26 19.05
CA THR A 199 5.02 -28.96 19.99
C THR A 199 3.92 -29.76 19.29
N ILE A 200 3.88 -29.77 17.95
CA ILE A 200 2.91 -30.55 17.19
C ILE A 200 3.23 -32.02 17.30
N GLU A 201 2.26 -32.82 17.73
CA GLU A 201 2.43 -34.25 17.98
C GLU A 201 1.37 -35.10 17.25
N ASN A 202 1.67 -36.38 17.09
CA ASN A 202 0.71 -37.32 16.51
C ASN A 202 -0.47 -37.52 17.48
N GLY A 203 -1.67 -37.21 17.03
CA GLY A 203 -2.89 -37.23 17.82
C GLY A 203 -3.50 -35.85 18.09
N ASP A 204 -2.82 -34.79 17.66
CA ASP A 204 -3.39 -33.44 17.70
C ASP A 204 -4.62 -33.32 16.80
N LEU A 205 -5.57 -32.51 17.23
CA LEU A 205 -6.80 -32.27 16.50
C LEU A 205 -6.56 -31.20 15.41
N ILE A 206 -6.99 -31.49 14.19
CA ILE A 206 -6.99 -30.54 13.08
C ILE A 206 -8.35 -29.86 13.05
N ILE A 207 -8.35 -28.53 13.14
CA ILE A 207 -9.56 -27.71 13.03
C ILE A 207 -9.55 -27.04 11.66
N GLY A 208 -10.63 -27.23 10.89
CA GLY A 208 -10.86 -26.55 9.62
C GLY A 208 -11.86 -25.42 9.80
N ILE A 209 -11.60 -24.28 9.14
CA ILE A 209 -12.53 -23.17 9.02
C ILE A 209 -12.99 -23.12 7.58
N GLU A 210 -14.31 -23.10 7.36
CA GLU A 210 -14.89 -23.02 6.02
C GLU A 210 -14.50 -21.70 5.34
N SER A 211 -14.09 -21.79 4.05
CA SER A 211 -13.81 -20.62 3.26
C SER A 211 -15.10 -19.94 2.80
N SER A 212 -15.12 -18.61 2.81
CA SER A 212 -16.25 -17.81 2.29
C SER A 212 -16.20 -17.65 0.75
N GLY A 213 -15.20 -18.21 0.10
CA GLY A 213 -15.01 -18.12 -1.35
C GLY A 213 -13.53 -17.97 -1.74
N LEU A 214 -13.31 -17.35 -2.91
CA LEU A 214 -11.97 -17.03 -3.38
C LEU A 214 -11.45 -15.78 -2.63
N HIS A 215 -10.30 -15.90 -1.96
CA HIS A 215 -9.72 -14.80 -1.20
C HIS A 215 -8.66 -14.03 -2.01
N SER A 216 -7.38 -14.24 -1.76
CA SER A 216 -6.30 -13.43 -2.34
C SER A 216 -5.42 -14.19 -3.32
N ASN A 217 -5.25 -15.51 -3.14
CA ASN A 217 -4.33 -16.32 -3.93
C ASN A 217 -5.01 -17.03 -5.11
N GLY A 218 -4.20 -17.43 -6.11
CA GLY A 218 -4.67 -18.23 -7.25
C GLY A 218 -5.27 -17.42 -8.40
N PHE A 219 -5.25 -16.10 -8.36
CA PHE A 219 -5.92 -15.24 -9.35
C PHE A 219 -5.29 -15.27 -10.74
N SER A 220 -4.03 -15.67 -10.89
CA SER A 220 -3.45 -15.91 -12.23
C SER A 220 -4.22 -17.00 -12.98
N LEU A 221 -4.56 -18.09 -12.30
CA LEU A 221 -5.37 -19.16 -12.87
C LEU A 221 -6.80 -18.70 -13.15
N ILE A 222 -7.40 -17.96 -12.21
CA ILE A 222 -8.75 -17.43 -12.35
C ILE A 222 -8.84 -16.49 -13.55
N ASN A 223 -7.91 -15.54 -13.68
CA ASN A 223 -7.85 -14.60 -14.79
C ASN A 223 -7.72 -15.35 -16.13
N GLU A 224 -6.87 -16.39 -16.21
CA GLU A 224 -6.75 -17.22 -17.42
C GLU A 224 -8.06 -17.94 -17.73
N MET A 225 -8.73 -18.52 -16.73
CA MET A 225 -10.03 -19.17 -16.91
C MET A 225 -11.10 -18.21 -17.41
N LEU A 226 -11.19 -17.02 -16.84
CA LEU A 226 -12.13 -15.98 -17.27
C LEU A 226 -11.92 -15.58 -18.73
N LEU A 227 -10.67 -15.32 -19.09
CA LEU A 227 -10.27 -14.98 -20.47
C LEU A 227 -10.59 -16.13 -21.45
N LYS A 228 -10.18 -17.35 -21.11
CA LYS A 228 -10.35 -18.53 -21.98
C LYS A 228 -11.81 -18.88 -22.23
N HIS A 229 -12.64 -18.76 -21.23
CA HIS A 229 -14.08 -19.06 -21.33
C HIS A 229 -14.93 -17.84 -21.70
N LYS A 230 -14.30 -16.68 -21.94
CA LYS A 230 -14.99 -15.42 -22.28
C LYS A 230 -16.08 -15.07 -21.26
N ILE A 231 -15.81 -15.35 -19.98
CA ILE A 231 -16.70 -14.99 -18.89
C ILE A 231 -16.45 -13.52 -18.59
N PHE A 232 -17.38 -12.67 -19.01
CA PHE A 232 -17.36 -11.25 -18.72
C PHE A 232 -18.59 -10.97 -17.83
N PHE A 233 -18.32 -10.74 -16.56
CA PHE A 233 -19.37 -10.25 -15.67
C PHE A 233 -19.74 -8.83 -16.09
N LYS A 234 -21.02 -8.61 -16.38
CA LYS A 234 -21.53 -7.30 -16.78
C LYS A 234 -21.92 -6.44 -15.59
N ASP A 235 -22.12 -7.08 -14.44
CA ASP A 235 -22.53 -6.41 -13.21
C ASP A 235 -21.90 -7.11 -11.99
N VAL A 236 -21.49 -6.33 -11.00
CA VAL A 236 -20.89 -6.84 -9.74
C VAL A 236 -21.90 -7.63 -8.92
N SER A 237 -23.21 -7.40 -9.15
CA SER A 237 -24.29 -8.17 -8.53
C SER A 237 -24.34 -9.63 -8.97
N ASP A 238 -23.59 -10.00 -10.02
CA ASP A 238 -23.53 -11.36 -10.55
C ASP A 238 -22.41 -12.21 -9.90
N ILE A 239 -21.65 -11.63 -8.95
CA ILE A 239 -20.57 -12.25 -8.20
C ILE A 239 -20.96 -12.40 -6.74
#